data_fb4733041ccf7b8d8964332314384e04
#
_entry.id   fb4733041ccf7b8d8964332314384e04
#
_cell.length_a   1.000
_cell.length_b   1.000
_cell.length_c   1.000
_cell.angle_alpha   90.00
_cell.angle_beta   90.00
_cell.angle_gamma   90.00
#
_symmetry.space_group_name_H-M   'P 1'
#
loop_
_entity.id
_entity.type
_entity.pdbx_description
1 polymer ?
#
loop_
_entity_poly.entity_id
_entity_poly.type
_entity_poly.pdbx_seq_one_letter_code
_entity_poly.pdbx_strand_id
1 'polypeptide(L)'
;MHAAALVEQIKARDPKAQIAGLGGDRMEAAGVHLYQHIRKMAFMGFAAVLANLGQIRRNFRIAQEALLQEKPDALILIDYPSFNLKMAAFCRKHLPETKIYYYIPPKVWAWKKRRIHAIARLCDEVLGIFPFEPAFYARYGYTCRYVGNPTAEEMNRINRNNQNIPNNQTIAILPGSRPSEISHCLPRMLEAARRFPDYRIIVCAAPGIEDAFYTPYLNAHDTLTRDTYATVQTASAAIVNSGTATLETALLGCPQVAVYHLALSRLIGIFRWAQPLIFSIPYFTLVNIIAGKEVIKECIADTFTVDKVADELQRILSDKTYQKEMLAQYEHLSSVLGSSEAASTAAGIITASR
;
A
#
# COMPACT_ATOMS: atom_id res chain seq x y z
N MET A 1 -4.22 -9.23 5.51
CA MET A 1 -2.81 -9.60 5.56
C MET A 1 -2.14 -9.00 6.81
N HIS A 2 -1.84 -7.72 6.90
CA HIS A 2 -1.12 -7.11 8.03
C HIS A 2 -1.75 -7.36 9.41
N ALA A 3 -3.08 -7.26 9.52
CA ALA A 3 -3.79 -7.55 10.77
C ALA A 3 -3.64 -9.01 11.23
N ALA A 4 -3.71 -9.98 10.31
CA ALA A 4 -3.53 -11.39 10.63
C ALA A 4 -2.12 -11.66 11.16
N ALA A 5 -1.08 -11.15 10.48
CA ALA A 5 0.30 -11.28 10.94
C ALA A 5 0.51 -10.68 12.35
N LEU A 6 -0.10 -9.51 12.62
CA LEU A 6 -0.05 -8.92 13.96
C LEU A 6 -0.72 -9.81 15.01
N VAL A 7 -1.89 -10.38 14.69
CA VAL A 7 -2.63 -11.30 15.58
C VAL A 7 -1.79 -12.53 15.91
N GLU A 8 -1.17 -13.16 14.92
CA GLU A 8 -0.28 -14.31 15.08
C GLU A 8 0.87 -13.97 16.04
N GLN A 9 1.48 -12.80 15.88
CA GLN A 9 2.58 -12.35 16.74
C GLN A 9 2.13 -11.99 18.16
N ILE A 10 0.92 -11.46 18.34
CA ILE A 10 0.34 -11.21 19.69
C ILE A 10 0.09 -12.55 20.38
N LYS A 11 -0.54 -13.51 19.71
CA LYS A 11 -0.81 -14.85 20.27
C LYS A 11 0.45 -15.65 20.56
N ALA A 12 1.51 -15.49 19.78
CA ALA A 12 2.80 -16.09 20.06
C ALA A 12 3.44 -15.58 21.35
N ARG A 13 3.19 -14.31 21.72
CA ARG A 13 3.69 -13.69 22.97
C ARG A 13 2.76 -13.89 24.16
N ASP A 14 1.46 -13.87 23.92
CA ASP A 14 0.42 -14.09 24.90
C ASP A 14 -0.61 -15.10 24.35
N PRO A 15 -0.40 -16.40 24.57
CA PRO A 15 -1.30 -17.45 24.11
C PRO A 15 -2.72 -17.36 24.69
N LYS A 16 -2.89 -16.59 25.80
CA LYS A 16 -4.21 -16.37 26.43
C LYS A 16 -4.94 -15.15 25.87
N ALA A 17 -4.32 -14.39 24.98
CA ALA A 17 -4.92 -13.20 24.39
C ALA A 17 -6.23 -13.57 23.64
N GLN A 18 -7.32 -12.96 24.06
CA GLN A 18 -8.60 -13.03 23.36
C GLN A 18 -8.66 -11.86 22.38
N ILE A 19 -8.88 -12.14 21.11
CA ILE A 19 -8.87 -11.15 20.05
C ILE A 19 -10.19 -11.21 19.29
N ALA A 20 -10.92 -10.11 19.31
CA ALA A 20 -12.16 -9.93 18.58
C ALA A 20 -12.08 -8.68 17.69
N GLY A 21 -12.88 -8.62 16.62
CA GLY A 21 -12.87 -7.43 15.78
C GLY A 21 -13.62 -7.54 14.47
N LEU A 22 -13.29 -6.62 13.56
CA LEU A 22 -13.81 -6.58 12.21
C LEU A 22 -12.66 -6.91 11.25
N GLY A 23 -12.84 -7.89 10.38
CA GLY A 23 -11.77 -8.41 9.56
C GLY A 23 -12.25 -9.31 8.44
N GLY A 24 -11.32 -10.05 7.85
CA GLY A 24 -11.60 -11.02 6.79
C GLY A 24 -11.04 -12.40 7.10
N ASP A 25 -11.17 -13.30 6.13
CA ASP A 25 -10.85 -14.73 6.24
C ASP A 25 -9.48 -15.02 6.91
N ARG A 26 -8.44 -14.23 6.61
CA ARG A 26 -7.10 -14.40 7.21
C ARG A 26 -7.05 -14.08 8.70
N MET A 27 -7.84 -13.10 9.16
CA MET A 27 -7.93 -12.80 10.60
C MET A 27 -8.71 -13.89 11.33
N GLU A 28 -9.79 -14.38 10.73
CA GLU A 28 -10.55 -15.51 11.25
C GLU A 28 -9.67 -16.76 11.36
N ALA A 29 -8.90 -17.10 10.31
CA ALA A 29 -7.93 -18.19 10.31
C ALA A 29 -6.84 -18.03 11.39
N ALA A 30 -6.43 -16.77 11.71
CA ALA A 30 -5.54 -16.47 12.82
C ALA A 30 -6.24 -16.55 14.20
N GLY A 31 -7.53 -16.93 14.24
CA GLY A 31 -8.32 -17.16 15.45
C GLY A 31 -8.88 -15.88 16.07
N VAL A 32 -9.20 -14.88 15.28
CA VAL A 32 -9.96 -13.70 15.71
C VAL A 32 -11.45 -13.99 15.69
N HIS A 33 -12.17 -13.65 16.76
CA HIS A 33 -13.62 -13.65 16.74
C HIS A 33 -14.13 -12.47 15.90
N LEU A 34 -14.78 -12.75 14.75
CA LEU A 34 -15.27 -11.72 13.84
C LEU A 34 -16.71 -11.32 14.13
N TYR A 35 -16.93 -10.08 14.56
CA TYR A 35 -18.26 -9.46 14.65
C TYR A 35 -18.82 -9.05 13.29
N GLN A 36 -17.95 -8.71 12.35
CA GLN A 36 -18.34 -8.31 10.99
C GLN A 36 -17.24 -8.62 10.00
N HIS A 37 -17.61 -9.22 8.87
CA HIS A 37 -16.68 -9.51 7.79
C HIS A 37 -16.45 -8.28 6.90
N ILE A 38 -15.19 -8.02 6.52
CA ILE A 38 -14.74 -6.82 5.76
C ILE A 38 -15.43 -6.70 4.39
N ARG A 39 -15.88 -7.80 3.77
CA ARG A 39 -16.67 -7.80 2.51
C ARG A 39 -17.92 -6.92 2.61
N LYS A 40 -18.50 -6.78 3.80
CA LYS A 40 -19.67 -5.93 4.09
C LYS A 40 -19.28 -4.50 4.47
N MET A 41 -18.00 -4.17 4.52
CA MET A 41 -17.47 -2.86 4.95
C MET A 41 -16.79 -2.08 3.81
N ALA A 42 -16.35 -2.73 2.75
CA ALA A 42 -15.55 -2.14 1.69
C ALA A 42 -16.42 -1.37 0.68
N PHE A 43 -16.74 -0.12 0.99
CA PHE A 43 -17.33 0.82 0.05
C PHE A 43 -16.29 1.83 -0.39
N MET A 44 -15.94 1.84 -1.68
CA MET A 44 -14.98 2.77 -2.25
C MET A 44 -15.62 3.69 -3.28
N GLY A 45 -15.30 4.99 -3.19
CA GLY A 45 -15.83 6.03 -4.06
C GLY A 45 -17.04 6.74 -3.48
N PHE A 46 -17.21 8.02 -3.86
CA PHE A 46 -18.23 8.91 -3.28
C PHE A 46 -19.66 8.40 -3.51
N ALA A 47 -19.96 7.93 -4.73
CA ALA A 47 -21.26 7.38 -5.07
C ALA A 47 -21.59 6.09 -4.28
N ALA A 48 -20.63 5.18 -4.15
CA ALA A 48 -20.81 3.95 -3.38
C ALA A 48 -21.00 4.24 -1.88
N VAL A 49 -20.31 5.23 -1.33
CA VAL A 49 -20.50 5.68 0.06
C VAL A 49 -21.90 6.25 0.26
N LEU A 50 -22.38 7.11 -0.64
CA LEU A 50 -23.73 7.69 -0.55
C LEU A 50 -24.82 6.61 -0.65
N ALA A 51 -24.69 5.68 -1.59
CA ALA A 51 -25.63 4.57 -1.78
C ALA A 51 -25.70 3.61 -0.57
N ASN A 52 -24.63 3.52 0.25
CA ASN A 52 -24.50 2.56 1.33
C ASN A 52 -24.44 3.20 2.73
N LEU A 53 -24.95 4.41 2.91
CA LEU A 53 -24.92 5.10 4.22
C LEU A 53 -25.59 4.30 5.35
N GLY A 54 -26.67 3.57 5.05
CA GLY A 54 -27.35 2.68 6.00
C GLY A 54 -26.41 1.55 6.50
N GLN A 55 -25.72 0.89 5.56
CA GLN A 55 -24.77 -0.17 5.88
C GLN A 55 -23.56 0.36 6.67
N ILE A 56 -23.06 1.54 6.31
CA ILE A 56 -21.97 2.20 7.04
C ILE A 56 -22.39 2.49 8.50
N ARG A 57 -23.59 3.02 8.70
CA ARG A 57 -24.14 3.26 10.06
C ARG A 57 -24.29 1.95 10.84
N ARG A 58 -24.80 0.88 10.18
CA ARG A 58 -24.91 -0.45 10.78
C ARG A 58 -23.55 -1.00 11.19
N ASN A 59 -22.52 -0.88 10.34
CA ASN A 59 -21.17 -1.33 10.64
C ASN A 59 -20.57 -0.57 11.84
N PHE A 60 -20.83 0.75 11.95
CA PHE A 60 -20.44 1.52 13.13
C PHE A 60 -21.14 1.01 14.40
N ARG A 61 -22.44 0.74 14.34
CA ARG A 61 -23.19 0.24 15.49
C ARG A 61 -22.65 -1.11 15.96
N ILE A 62 -22.47 -2.07 15.04
CA ILE A 62 -21.89 -3.39 15.37
C ILE A 62 -20.53 -3.23 16.06
N ALA A 63 -19.65 -2.37 15.54
CA ALA A 63 -18.33 -2.15 16.12
C ALA A 63 -18.41 -1.50 17.51
N GLN A 64 -19.34 -0.56 17.74
CA GLN A 64 -19.55 0.09 19.03
C GLN A 64 -20.13 -0.87 20.06
N GLU A 65 -21.13 -1.69 19.67
CA GLU A 65 -21.74 -2.71 20.52
C GLU A 65 -20.70 -3.77 20.92
N ALA A 66 -19.91 -4.26 19.96
CA ALA A 66 -18.81 -5.18 20.21
C ALA A 66 -17.78 -4.59 21.21
N LEU A 67 -17.37 -3.33 21.02
CA LEU A 67 -16.42 -2.67 21.88
C LEU A 67 -16.94 -2.53 23.32
N LEU A 68 -18.23 -2.20 23.51
CA LEU A 68 -18.86 -2.09 24.83
C LEU A 68 -19.07 -3.46 25.51
N GLN A 69 -19.30 -4.50 24.71
CA GLN A 69 -19.46 -5.89 25.18
C GLN A 69 -18.13 -6.45 25.66
N GLU A 70 -17.07 -6.32 24.83
CA GLU A 70 -15.76 -6.90 25.09
C GLU A 70 -14.99 -6.15 26.19
N LYS A 71 -15.18 -4.82 26.29
CA LYS A 71 -14.41 -3.93 27.20
C LYS A 71 -12.92 -4.25 27.17
N PRO A 72 -12.27 -4.19 25.99
CA PRO A 72 -10.93 -4.69 25.82
C PRO A 72 -9.88 -3.85 26.54
N ASP A 73 -8.77 -4.47 26.95
CA ASP A 73 -7.59 -3.78 27.47
C ASP A 73 -6.95 -2.89 26.39
N ALA A 74 -7.02 -3.33 25.11
CA ALA A 74 -6.42 -2.64 23.98
C ALA A 74 -7.33 -2.61 22.75
N LEU A 75 -7.48 -1.43 22.15
CA LEU A 75 -8.08 -1.21 20.83
C LEU A 75 -6.98 -0.98 19.80
N ILE A 76 -6.86 -1.89 18.82
CA ILE A 76 -5.86 -1.79 17.75
C ILE A 76 -6.54 -1.33 16.47
N LEU A 77 -6.15 -0.15 15.99
CA LEU A 77 -6.63 0.45 14.76
C LEU A 77 -5.60 0.17 13.64
N ILE A 78 -6.07 -0.33 12.49
CA ILE A 78 -5.18 -0.64 11.36
C ILE A 78 -5.74 0.05 10.12
N ASP A 79 -4.96 0.95 9.49
CA ASP A 79 -5.37 1.72 8.31
C ASP A 79 -6.77 2.36 8.44
N TYR A 80 -7.59 2.41 7.40
CA TYR A 80 -9.01 2.80 7.32
C TYR A 80 -9.43 4.02 8.19
N PRO A 81 -8.80 5.18 7.97
CA PRO A 81 -8.78 6.29 8.93
C PRO A 81 -10.14 6.90 9.27
N SER A 82 -11.07 6.97 8.32
CA SER A 82 -12.37 7.62 8.54
C SER A 82 -13.26 6.84 9.51
N PHE A 83 -13.14 5.51 9.51
CA PHE A 83 -13.83 4.63 10.44
C PHE A 83 -13.07 4.58 11.78
N ASN A 84 -11.78 4.29 11.72
CA ASN A 84 -10.94 4.06 12.89
C ASN A 84 -10.87 5.27 13.83
N LEU A 85 -10.73 6.50 13.31
CA LEU A 85 -10.74 7.70 14.16
C LEU A 85 -12.08 7.94 14.88
N LYS A 86 -13.22 7.56 14.27
CA LYS A 86 -14.51 7.62 14.94
C LYS A 86 -14.64 6.56 16.02
N MET A 87 -14.11 5.36 15.80
CA MET A 87 -14.06 4.30 16.79
C MET A 87 -13.13 4.66 17.94
N ALA A 88 -11.97 5.26 17.66
CA ALA A 88 -11.08 5.78 18.70
C ALA A 88 -11.77 6.84 19.59
N ALA A 89 -12.47 7.79 18.97
CA ALA A 89 -13.22 8.81 19.71
C ALA A 89 -14.34 8.21 20.57
N PHE A 90 -15.04 7.20 20.05
CA PHE A 90 -16.06 6.48 20.80
C PHE A 90 -15.45 5.70 21.98
N CYS A 91 -14.36 4.96 21.73
CA CYS A 91 -13.64 4.22 22.78
C CYS A 91 -13.16 5.16 23.88
N ARG A 92 -12.50 6.25 23.54
CA ARG A 92 -11.98 7.22 24.53
C ARG A 92 -13.08 7.83 25.39
N LYS A 93 -14.30 7.99 24.84
CA LYS A 93 -15.46 8.52 25.57
C LYS A 93 -16.09 7.50 26.53
N HIS A 94 -16.19 6.23 26.12
CA HIS A 94 -16.98 5.22 26.83
C HIS A 94 -16.13 4.21 27.61
N LEU A 95 -14.86 4.05 27.23
CA LEU A 95 -13.90 3.11 27.81
C LEU A 95 -12.53 3.82 27.97
N PRO A 96 -12.41 4.79 28.88
CA PRO A 96 -11.23 5.65 29.02
C PRO A 96 -9.94 4.89 29.36
N GLU A 97 -10.06 3.74 30.03
CA GLU A 97 -8.94 2.90 30.45
C GLU A 97 -8.37 2.04 29.31
N THR A 98 -9.16 1.82 28.24
CA THR A 98 -8.71 1.04 27.09
C THR A 98 -7.55 1.75 26.37
N LYS A 99 -6.40 1.09 26.23
CA LYS A 99 -5.26 1.60 25.45
C LYS A 99 -5.56 1.57 23.96
N ILE A 100 -5.28 2.64 23.24
CA ILE A 100 -5.56 2.78 21.81
C ILE A 100 -4.26 2.83 21.03
N TYR A 101 -4.03 1.82 20.20
CA TYR A 101 -2.88 1.70 19.30
C TYR A 101 -3.29 1.96 17.86
N TYR A 102 -2.52 2.77 17.13
CA TYR A 102 -2.73 2.92 15.70
C TYR A 102 -1.55 2.30 14.96
N TYR A 103 -1.72 1.07 14.49
CA TYR A 103 -0.77 0.37 13.62
C TYR A 103 -1.09 0.68 12.16
N ILE A 104 -0.08 1.00 11.35
CA ILE A 104 -0.22 1.48 9.97
C ILE A 104 -1.10 2.74 9.93
N PRO A 105 -0.65 3.86 10.52
CA PRO A 105 -1.43 5.09 10.57
C PRO A 105 -1.67 5.64 9.17
N PRO A 106 -2.73 6.46 8.98
CA PRO A 106 -2.99 7.09 7.69
C PRO A 106 -1.83 7.98 7.26
N LYS A 107 -1.60 8.02 5.94
CA LYS A 107 -0.54 8.81 5.31
C LYS A 107 -0.79 10.32 5.44
N VAL A 108 -0.87 10.82 6.69
CA VAL A 108 -1.14 12.24 7.00
C VAL A 108 -0.04 13.18 6.51
N TRP A 109 1.14 12.66 6.26
CA TRP A 109 2.26 13.37 5.64
C TRP A 109 2.02 13.66 4.15
N ALA A 110 1.17 12.87 3.48
CA ALA A 110 0.82 13.07 2.07
C ALA A 110 -0.39 14.00 1.89
N TRP A 111 -1.45 13.80 2.69
CA TRP A 111 -2.69 14.58 2.58
C TRP A 111 -3.47 14.61 3.90
N LYS A 112 -4.38 15.59 4.05
CA LYS A 112 -5.20 15.77 5.28
C LYS A 112 -4.37 15.83 6.57
N LYS A 113 -3.28 16.60 6.54
CA LYS A 113 -2.36 16.81 7.67
C LYS A 113 -3.06 17.07 9.00
N ARG A 114 -4.21 17.76 9.02
CA ARG A 114 -4.99 18.05 10.25
C ARG A 114 -5.40 16.80 11.02
N ARG A 115 -5.44 15.62 10.40
CA ARG A 115 -5.74 14.35 11.09
C ARG A 115 -4.68 13.96 12.11
N ILE A 116 -3.46 14.46 12.01
CA ILE A 116 -2.38 14.19 12.97
C ILE A 116 -2.79 14.58 14.40
N HIS A 117 -3.48 15.72 14.57
CA HIS A 117 -3.94 16.17 15.87
C HIS A 117 -5.03 15.24 16.46
N ALA A 118 -5.90 14.70 15.61
CA ALA A 118 -6.92 13.75 16.07
C ALA A 118 -6.28 12.42 16.46
N ILE A 119 -5.32 11.91 15.68
CA ILE A 119 -4.57 10.69 15.98
C ILE A 119 -3.86 10.85 17.32
N ALA A 120 -3.07 11.89 17.47
CA ALA A 120 -2.27 12.13 18.67
C ALA A 120 -3.11 12.33 19.96
N ARG A 121 -4.30 12.92 19.82
CA ARG A 121 -5.21 13.11 20.98
C ARG A 121 -5.94 11.82 21.36
N LEU A 122 -6.24 10.95 20.41
CA LEU A 122 -7.09 9.78 20.61
C LEU A 122 -6.29 8.51 20.88
N CYS A 123 -5.08 8.38 20.32
CA CYS A 123 -4.27 7.18 20.43
C CYS A 123 -3.17 7.34 21.48
N ASP A 124 -2.93 6.29 22.24
CA ASP A 124 -1.84 6.26 23.22
C ASP A 124 -0.50 5.98 22.53
N GLU A 125 -0.50 5.13 21.48
CA GLU A 125 0.67 4.80 20.70
C GLU A 125 0.36 4.83 19.21
N VAL A 126 1.28 5.38 18.42
CA VAL A 126 1.24 5.40 16.96
C VAL A 126 2.43 4.59 16.42
N LEU A 127 2.12 3.51 15.71
CA LEU A 127 3.08 2.54 15.20
C LEU A 127 3.22 2.70 13.69
N GLY A 128 4.17 3.56 13.28
CA GLY A 128 4.43 3.92 11.89
C GLY A 128 5.20 2.85 11.14
N ILE A 129 4.99 2.77 9.84
CA ILE A 129 5.63 1.79 8.95
C ILE A 129 6.60 2.42 7.95
N PHE A 130 6.82 3.73 8.02
CA PHE A 130 7.83 4.42 7.22
C PHE A 130 8.86 5.09 8.12
N PRO A 131 10.17 4.98 7.79
CA PRO A 131 11.27 5.47 8.62
C PRO A 131 11.23 6.99 8.90
N PHE A 132 10.60 7.76 8.03
CA PHE A 132 10.47 9.22 8.18
C PHE A 132 9.27 9.65 9.04
N GLU A 133 8.33 8.72 9.36
CA GLU A 133 7.12 9.06 10.13
C GLU A 133 7.43 9.56 11.54
N PRO A 134 8.38 8.98 12.31
CA PRO A 134 8.75 9.53 13.60
C PRO A 134 9.17 11.00 13.54
N ALA A 135 10.05 11.36 12.62
CA ALA A 135 10.49 12.75 12.42
C ALA A 135 9.35 13.65 11.95
N PHE A 136 8.43 13.12 11.13
CA PHE A 136 7.25 13.87 10.71
C PHE A 136 6.31 14.17 11.88
N TYR A 137 5.99 13.18 12.73
CA TYR A 137 5.13 13.38 13.91
C TYR A 137 5.77 14.31 14.95
N ALA A 138 7.10 14.20 15.15
CA ALA A 138 7.85 15.05 16.07
C ALA A 138 7.76 16.55 15.73
N ARG A 139 7.67 16.92 14.42
CA ARG A 139 7.46 18.33 13.99
C ARG A 139 6.16 18.94 14.51
N TYR A 140 5.20 18.12 14.91
CA TYR A 140 3.92 18.54 15.49
C TYR A 140 3.87 18.31 17.01
N GLY A 141 4.99 17.93 17.64
CA GLY A 141 5.07 17.65 19.07
C GLY A 141 4.47 16.31 19.46
N TYR A 142 4.36 15.34 18.53
CA TYR A 142 3.77 14.02 18.77
C TYR A 142 4.77 12.89 18.57
N THR A 143 4.54 11.79 19.29
CA THR A 143 5.36 10.59 19.17
C THR A 143 4.78 9.62 18.16
N CYS A 144 5.66 9.03 17.35
CA CYS A 144 5.36 7.90 16.49
C CYS A 144 6.56 6.95 16.54
N ARG A 145 6.33 5.65 16.71
CA ARG A 145 7.40 4.66 16.72
C ARG A 145 7.44 3.96 15.37
N TYR A 146 8.60 3.92 14.75
CA TYR A 146 8.82 3.09 13.57
C TYR A 146 8.94 1.63 13.98
N VAL A 147 8.08 0.76 13.44
CA VAL A 147 8.04 -0.67 13.80
C VAL A 147 8.57 -1.60 12.70
N GLY A 148 9.04 -1.04 11.60
CA GLY A 148 9.38 -1.76 10.38
C GLY A 148 8.30 -1.63 9.31
N ASN A 149 8.60 -2.10 8.11
CA ASN A 149 7.68 -2.01 6.97
C ASN A 149 7.20 -3.40 6.54
N PRO A 150 5.87 -3.71 6.63
CA PRO A 150 5.36 -5.03 6.29
C PRO A 150 5.57 -5.44 4.82
N THR A 151 5.65 -4.47 3.90
CA THR A 151 5.95 -4.74 2.49
C THR A 151 7.39 -5.14 2.33
N ALA A 152 8.33 -4.45 3.00
CA ALA A 152 9.74 -4.81 2.97
C ALA A 152 9.99 -6.19 3.59
N GLU A 153 9.33 -6.49 4.71
CA GLU A 153 9.38 -7.81 5.35
C GLU A 153 8.97 -8.93 4.38
N GLU A 154 7.84 -8.77 3.69
CA GLU A 154 7.34 -9.76 2.73
C GLU A 154 8.25 -9.90 1.51
N MET A 155 8.73 -8.79 0.93
CA MET A 155 9.64 -8.83 -0.22
C MET A 155 10.99 -9.44 0.15
N ASN A 156 11.51 -9.16 1.32
CA ASN A 156 12.74 -9.80 1.83
C ASN A 156 12.57 -11.32 2.00
N ARG A 157 11.39 -11.78 2.45
CA ARG A 157 11.07 -13.20 2.55
C ARG A 157 11.06 -13.88 1.18
N ILE A 158 10.48 -13.21 0.19
CA ILE A 158 10.43 -13.72 -1.19
C ILE A 158 11.82 -13.76 -1.81
N ASN A 159 12.65 -12.72 -1.63
CA ASN A 159 14.00 -12.67 -2.16
C ASN A 159 14.92 -13.74 -1.58
N ARG A 160 14.78 -14.07 -0.29
CA ARG A 160 15.57 -15.16 0.34
C ARG A 160 15.27 -16.54 -0.28
N ASN A 161 14.04 -16.75 -0.74
CA ASN A 161 13.62 -18.02 -1.33
C ASN A 161 14.01 -18.15 -2.80
N ASN A 162 14.33 -17.05 -3.49
CA ASN A 162 14.50 -16.98 -4.94
C ASN A 162 15.85 -16.31 -5.31
N GLN A 163 16.98 -16.88 -4.88
CA GLN A 163 18.30 -16.39 -5.26
C GLN A 163 18.69 -16.86 -6.66
N ASN A 164 19.21 -15.95 -7.52
CA ASN A 164 19.74 -16.24 -8.87
C ASN A 164 18.71 -16.57 -9.96
N ILE A 165 17.67 -15.78 -10.12
CA ILE A 165 16.77 -15.92 -11.26
C ILE A 165 17.32 -15.09 -12.44
N PRO A 166 17.55 -15.70 -13.64
CA PRO A 166 18.06 -14.96 -14.79
C PRO A 166 17.02 -13.97 -15.33
N ASN A 167 17.51 -12.83 -15.81
CA ASN A 167 16.71 -11.84 -16.51
C ASN A 167 16.22 -12.41 -17.86
N ASN A 168 14.90 -12.41 -18.10
CA ASN A 168 14.27 -13.17 -19.20
C ASN A 168 13.83 -12.30 -20.39
N GLN A 169 14.45 -11.15 -20.67
CA GLN A 169 13.97 -10.25 -21.73
C GLN A 169 12.44 -10.03 -21.67
N THR A 170 11.97 -9.65 -20.50
CA THR A 170 10.54 -9.48 -20.22
C THR A 170 10.28 -8.06 -19.74
N ILE A 171 9.17 -7.47 -20.20
CA ILE A 171 8.57 -6.27 -19.63
C ILE A 171 7.35 -6.70 -18.82
N ALA A 172 7.40 -6.49 -17.51
CA ALA A 172 6.28 -6.75 -16.61
C ALA A 172 5.32 -5.55 -16.57
N ILE A 173 4.01 -5.82 -16.64
CA ILE A 173 2.98 -4.79 -16.57
C ILE A 173 2.11 -5.03 -15.33
N LEU A 174 2.11 -4.07 -14.40
CA LEU A 174 1.30 -4.09 -13.19
C LEU A 174 0.24 -2.97 -13.29
N PRO A 175 -0.94 -3.24 -13.87
CA PRO A 175 -1.88 -2.20 -14.31
C PRO A 175 -2.73 -1.60 -13.17
N GLY A 176 -2.59 -2.11 -11.95
CA GLY A 176 -3.36 -1.68 -10.79
C GLY A 176 -4.23 -2.79 -10.21
N SER A 177 -4.88 -2.48 -9.10
CA SER A 177 -5.69 -3.42 -8.32
C SER A 177 -7.20 -3.26 -8.47
N ARG A 178 -7.65 -2.25 -9.23
CA ARG A 178 -9.07 -1.93 -9.40
C ARG A 178 -9.46 -1.94 -10.87
N PRO A 179 -10.69 -2.35 -11.21
CA PRO A 179 -11.20 -2.31 -12.60
C PRO A 179 -10.99 -0.95 -13.28
N SER A 180 -11.27 0.15 -12.57
CA SER A 180 -11.10 1.51 -13.10
C SER A 180 -9.65 1.88 -13.38
N GLU A 181 -8.71 1.43 -12.55
CA GLU A 181 -7.27 1.63 -12.77
C GLU A 181 -6.82 0.86 -14.01
N ILE A 182 -7.17 -0.43 -14.07
CA ILE A 182 -6.80 -1.33 -15.17
C ILE A 182 -7.34 -0.81 -16.51
N SER A 183 -8.63 -0.47 -16.58
CA SER A 183 -9.25 0.00 -17.82
C SER A 183 -8.64 1.30 -18.36
N HIS A 184 -8.14 2.18 -17.49
CA HIS A 184 -7.52 3.44 -17.91
C HIS A 184 -6.01 3.34 -18.17
N CYS A 185 -5.31 2.47 -17.42
CA CYS A 185 -3.85 2.38 -17.51
C CYS A 185 -3.38 1.31 -18.50
N LEU A 186 -3.97 0.11 -18.46
CA LEU A 186 -3.48 -1.05 -19.21
C LEU A 186 -3.34 -0.81 -20.72
N PRO A 187 -4.29 -0.17 -21.43
CA PRO A 187 -4.16 0.06 -22.87
C PRO A 187 -2.88 0.82 -23.24
N ARG A 188 -2.59 1.92 -22.52
CA ARG A 188 -1.40 2.75 -22.77
C ARG A 188 -0.10 2.05 -22.36
N MET A 189 -0.15 1.27 -21.27
CA MET A 189 1.01 0.50 -20.81
C MET A 189 1.39 -0.56 -21.83
N LEU A 190 0.41 -1.28 -22.39
CA LEU A 190 0.62 -2.26 -23.46
C LEU A 190 1.13 -1.60 -24.74
N GLU A 191 0.56 -0.47 -25.16
CA GLU A 191 0.99 0.25 -26.36
C GLU A 191 2.46 0.70 -26.24
N ALA A 192 2.87 1.19 -25.07
CA ALA A 192 4.26 1.55 -24.81
C ALA A 192 5.20 0.34 -24.82
N ALA A 193 4.81 -0.76 -24.16
CA ALA A 193 5.62 -1.98 -24.10
C ALA A 193 5.76 -2.67 -25.45
N ARG A 194 4.74 -2.65 -26.29
CA ARG A 194 4.74 -3.24 -27.65
C ARG A 194 5.70 -2.55 -28.64
N ARG A 195 6.28 -1.42 -28.28
CA ARG A 195 7.38 -0.79 -29.06
C ARG A 195 8.70 -1.53 -28.93
N PHE A 196 8.78 -2.52 -28.04
CA PHE A 196 9.98 -3.33 -27.78
C PHE A 196 9.74 -4.78 -28.16
N PRO A 197 9.77 -5.12 -29.47
CA PRO A 197 9.39 -6.45 -29.98
C PRO A 197 10.33 -7.58 -29.52
N ASP A 198 11.56 -7.26 -29.11
CA ASP A 198 12.52 -8.23 -28.58
C ASP A 198 12.19 -8.67 -27.13
N TYR A 199 11.21 -8.02 -26.48
CA TYR A 199 10.82 -8.32 -25.11
C TYR A 199 9.44 -8.97 -25.07
N ARG A 200 9.30 -10.01 -24.24
CA ARG A 200 7.99 -10.59 -23.92
C ARG A 200 7.22 -9.66 -22.99
N ILE A 201 5.95 -9.49 -23.24
CA ILE A 201 5.07 -8.67 -22.41
C ILE A 201 4.27 -9.59 -21.52
N ILE A 202 4.40 -9.41 -20.20
CA ILE A 202 3.66 -10.18 -19.21
C ILE A 202 2.84 -9.23 -18.34
N VAL A 203 1.51 -9.37 -18.40
CA VAL A 203 0.56 -8.62 -17.59
C VAL A 203 0.28 -9.38 -16.31
N CYS A 204 0.53 -8.74 -15.16
CA CYS A 204 0.27 -9.30 -13.85
C CYS A 204 -1.18 -8.99 -13.44
N ALA A 205 -2.02 -10.02 -13.38
CA ALA A 205 -3.41 -9.90 -12.98
C ALA A 205 -3.54 -9.64 -11.46
N ALA A 206 -4.31 -8.64 -11.10
CA ALA A 206 -4.58 -8.32 -9.70
C ALA A 206 -5.42 -9.41 -9.02
N PRO A 207 -5.15 -9.73 -7.74
CA PRO A 207 -5.99 -10.62 -6.96
C PRO A 207 -7.44 -10.13 -6.93
N GLY A 208 -8.39 -11.03 -7.20
CA GLY A 208 -9.84 -10.71 -7.17
C GLY A 208 -10.41 -10.07 -8.43
N ILE A 209 -9.61 -9.87 -9.48
CA ILE A 209 -10.06 -9.49 -10.81
C ILE A 209 -9.98 -10.71 -11.73
N GLU A 210 -11.08 -11.03 -12.40
CA GLU A 210 -11.15 -12.19 -13.30
C GLU A 210 -10.33 -11.97 -14.58
N ASP A 211 -9.77 -13.05 -15.14
CA ASP A 211 -8.94 -13.00 -16.35
C ASP A 211 -9.71 -12.44 -17.55
N ALA A 212 -11.02 -12.71 -17.62
CA ALA A 212 -11.92 -12.20 -18.64
C ALA A 212 -11.94 -10.66 -18.70
N PHE A 213 -11.61 -9.96 -17.59
CA PHE A 213 -11.52 -8.51 -17.57
C PHE A 213 -10.32 -7.98 -18.36
N TYR A 214 -9.25 -8.75 -18.45
CA TYR A 214 -8.01 -8.37 -19.16
C TYR A 214 -8.08 -8.72 -20.66
N THR A 215 -8.79 -9.79 -21.02
CA THR A 215 -8.87 -10.35 -22.38
C THR A 215 -9.08 -9.31 -23.49
N PRO A 216 -9.97 -8.30 -23.35
CA PRO A 216 -10.19 -7.30 -24.40
C PRO A 216 -8.96 -6.42 -24.72
N TYR A 217 -7.97 -6.36 -23.85
CA TYR A 217 -6.77 -5.54 -24.00
C TYR A 217 -5.58 -6.30 -24.56
N LEU A 218 -5.57 -7.65 -24.37
CA LEU A 218 -4.45 -8.51 -24.73
C LEU A 218 -4.49 -8.91 -26.20
N ASN A 219 -3.33 -9.07 -26.80
CA ASN A 219 -3.15 -9.70 -28.10
C ASN A 219 -2.50 -11.09 -27.96
N ALA A 220 -2.26 -11.77 -29.10
CA ALA A 220 -1.70 -13.12 -29.11
C ALA A 220 -0.26 -13.23 -28.57
N HIS A 221 0.46 -12.10 -28.46
CA HIS A 221 1.84 -12.04 -27.98
C HIS A 221 1.95 -11.64 -26.50
N ASP A 222 0.86 -11.18 -25.91
CA ASP A 222 0.83 -10.78 -24.51
C ASP A 222 0.46 -11.97 -23.62
N THR A 223 1.12 -12.11 -22.50
CA THR A 223 0.85 -13.18 -21.52
C THR A 223 0.21 -12.60 -20.28
N LEU A 224 -0.85 -13.23 -19.77
CA LEU A 224 -1.46 -12.92 -18.48
C LEU A 224 -0.95 -13.90 -17.42
N THR A 225 -0.56 -13.41 -16.25
CA THR A 225 -0.13 -14.23 -15.12
C THR A 225 -0.71 -13.78 -13.81
N ARG A 226 -0.79 -14.67 -12.84
CA ARG A 226 -1.10 -14.36 -11.44
C ARG A 226 0.12 -14.43 -10.52
N ASP A 227 1.25 -14.90 -11.04
CA ASP A 227 2.51 -14.92 -10.32
C ASP A 227 3.29 -13.60 -10.53
N THR A 228 2.80 -12.56 -9.88
CA THR A 228 3.36 -11.21 -9.99
C THR A 228 4.81 -11.16 -9.52
N TYR A 229 5.12 -11.77 -8.38
CA TYR A 229 6.45 -11.61 -7.79
C TYR A 229 7.54 -12.32 -8.59
N ALA A 230 7.31 -13.55 -9.02
CA ALA A 230 8.26 -14.26 -9.87
C ALA A 230 8.44 -13.55 -11.22
N THR A 231 7.36 -13.01 -11.80
CA THR A 231 7.44 -12.22 -13.03
C THR A 231 8.29 -10.96 -12.85
N VAL A 232 8.07 -10.20 -11.77
CA VAL A 232 8.83 -8.98 -11.48
C VAL A 232 10.31 -9.29 -11.22
N GLN A 233 10.62 -10.36 -10.47
CA GLN A 233 12.01 -10.76 -10.20
C GLN A 233 12.80 -11.13 -11.45
N THR A 234 12.13 -11.62 -12.52
CA THR A 234 12.78 -12.04 -13.76
C THR A 234 12.71 -10.99 -14.88
N ALA A 235 11.93 -9.92 -14.69
CA ALA A 235 11.72 -8.91 -15.71
C ALA A 235 12.94 -7.99 -15.88
N SER A 236 13.21 -7.58 -17.12
CA SER A 236 14.22 -6.58 -17.48
C SER A 236 13.79 -5.17 -17.06
N ALA A 237 12.49 -4.90 -17.12
CA ALA A 237 11.86 -3.66 -16.72
C ALA A 237 10.38 -3.90 -16.36
N ALA A 238 9.79 -2.96 -15.62
CA ALA A 238 8.36 -2.98 -15.30
C ALA A 238 7.69 -1.63 -15.59
N ILE A 239 6.44 -1.67 -16.04
CA ILE A 239 5.53 -0.51 -16.03
C ILE A 239 4.54 -0.74 -14.90
N VAL A 240 4.54 0.15 -13.91
CA VAL A 240 3.79 -0.09 -12.66
C VAL A 240 2.81 1.03 -12.39
N ASN A 241 1.52 0.69 -12.23
CA ASN A 241 0.54 1.67 -11.75
C ASN A 241 0.85 2.06 -10.31
N SER A 242 0.90 3.37 -10.03
CA SER A 242 1.35 3.92 -8.75
C SER A 242 0.52 3.40 -7.56
N GLY A 243 1.21 2.84 -6.59
CA GLY A 243 0.66 2.25 -5.36
C GLY A 243 1.75 1.56 -4.57
N THR A 244 1.38 0.59 -3.73
CA THR A 244 2.35 -0.28 -3.03
C THR A 244 3.19 -1.11 -4.00
N ALA A 245 2.64 -1.44 -5.18
CA ALA A 245 3.32 -2.21 -6.21
C ALA A 245 4.65 -1.58 -6.66
N THR A 246 4.77 -0.24 -6.67
CA THR A 246 6.05 0.41 -6.99
C THR A 246 7.13 0.11 -5.96
N LEU A 247 6.77 0.06 -4.68
CA LEU A 247 7.70 -0.31 -3.62
C LEU A 247 8.05 -1.80 -3.68
N GLU A 248 7.07 -2.67 -3.90
CA GLU A 248 7.27 -4.11 -4.08
C GLU A 248 8.23 -4.39 -5.24
N THR A 249 8.00 -3.75 -6.40
CA THR A 249 8.84 -3.88 -7.60
C THR A 249 10.28 -3.41 -7.35
N ALA A 250 10.47 -2.29 -6.64
CA ALA A 250 11.80 -1.81 -6.29
C ALA A 250 12.52 -2.77 -5.33
N LEU A 251 11.83 -3.27 -4.31
CA LEU A 251 12.40 -4.21 -3.33
C LEU A 251 12.72 -5.58 -3.94
N LEU A 252 12.03 -5.96 -5.02
CA LEU A 252 12.35 -7.15 -5.81
C LEU A 252 13.48 -6.91 -6.82
N GLY A 253 14.02 -5.68 -6.91
CA GLY A 253 15.17 -5.36 -7.75
C GLY A 253 14.85 -5.17 -9.24
N CYS A 254 13.59 -4.89 -9.61
CA CYS A 254 13.20 -4.68 -11.00
C CYS A 254 13.17 -3.18 -11.34
N PRO A 255 13.96 -2.71 -12.32
CA PRO A 255 13.88 -1.34 -12.81
C PRO A 255 12.48 -1.03 -13.35
N GLN A 256 11.96 0.19 -13.08
CA GLN A 256 10.57 0.47 -13.40
C GLN A 256 10.31 1.91 -13.77
N VAL A 257 9.23 2.13 -14.52
CA VAL A 257 8.56 3.41 -14.71
C VAL A 257 7.18 3.35 -14.03
N ALA A 258 6.86 4.37 -13.25
CA ALA A 258 5.58 4.45 -12.58
C ALA A 258 4.58 5.25 -13.41
N VAL A 259 3.33 4.77 -13.50
CA VAL A 259 2.24 5.43 -14.19
C VAL A 259 1.05 5.64 -13.26
N TYR A 260 0.27 6.68 -13.48
CA TYR A 260 -1.00 6.86 -12.78
C TYR A 260 -1.98 7.72 -13.57
N HIS A 261 -3.21 7.21 -13.72
CA HIS A 261 -4.30 7.96 -14.35
C HIS A 261 -5.11 8.71 -13.30
N LEU A 262 -5.25 10.02 -13.49
CA LEU A 262 -6.15 10.85 -12.69
C LEU A 262 -7.42 11.14 -13.50
N ALA A 263 -8.58 10.69 -13.00
CA ALA A 263 -9.87 10.84 -13.67
C ALA A 263 -10.26 12.32 -13.95
N LEU A 264 -9.70 13.28 -13.21
CA LEU A 264 -9.89 14.71 -13.41
C LEU A 264 -8.88 15.34 -14.38
N SER A 265 -8.18 14.56 -15.19
CA SER A 265 -7.10 15.05 -16.06
C SER A 265 -7.52 16.14 -17.07
N ARG A 266 -8.80 16.25 -17.43
CA ARG A 266 -9.34 17.34 -18.28
C ARG A 266 -9.36 18.72 -17.61
N LEU A 267 -9.20 18.80 -16.28
CA LEU A 267 -9.10 20.05 -15.50
C LEU A 267 -7.64 20.33 -15.06
N ILE A 268 -6.69 19.76 -15.73
CA ILE A 268 -5.27 19.62 -15.33
C ILE A 268 -4.54 20.96 -15.15
N GLY A 269 -4.88 21.99 -15.92
CA GLY A 269 -4.29 23.32 -15.71
C GLY A 269 -4.51 23.85 -14.28
N ILE A 270 -5.73 23.65 -13.76
CA ILE A 270 -6.12 24.05 -12.40
C ILE A 270 -5.51 23.09 -11.36
N PHE A 271 -5.42 21.79 -11.69
CA PHE A 271 -4.92 20.78 -10.77
C PHE A 271 -3.40 20.87 -10.50
N ARG A 272 -2.59 21.21 -11.51
CA ARG A 272 -1.15 21.45 -11.33
C ARG A 272 -0.86 22.65 -10.43
N TRP A 273 -1.69 23.68 -10.51
CA TRP A 273 -1.59 24.85 -9.63
C TRP A 273 -2.07 24.52 -8.20
N ALA A 274 -3.10 23.69 -8.06
CA ALA A 274 -3.65 23.26 -6.75
C ALA A 274 -2.89 22.10 -6.11
N GLN A 275 -2.03 21.38 -6.83
CA GLN A 275 -1.27 20.23 -6.32
C GLN A 275 -0.52 20.54 -5.01
N PRO A 276 0.24 21.66 -4.89
CA PRO A 276 0.94 22.00 -3.64
C PRO A 276 0.00 22.31 -2.47
N LEU A 277 -1.26 22.69 -2.75
CA LEU A 277 -2.28 22.99 -1.74
C LEU A 277 -2.95 21.70 -1.21
N ILE A 278 -3.03 20.65 -2.04
CA ILE A 278 -3.72 19.40 -1.72
C ILE A 278 -2.73 18.35 -1.21
N PHE A 279 -1.57 18.23 -1.87
CA PHE A 279 -0.52 17.27 -1.53
C PHE A 279 0.70 18.01 -0.95
N SER A 280 1.19 17.49 0.15
CA SER A 280 2.30 18.10 0.89
C SER A 280 3.65 17.57 0.48
N ILE A 281 3.70 16.73 -0.54
CA ILE A 281 4.88 16.01 -1.01
C ILE A 281 5.02 16.15 -2.52
N PRO A 282 6.26 16.26 -3.03
CA PRO A 282 6.51 16.44 -4.46
C PRO A 282 6.35 15.17 -5.29
N TYR A 283 6.26 13.99 -4.67
CA TYR A 283 6.24 12.68 -5.30
C TYR A 283 4.96 11.91 -5.02
N PHE A 284 4.61 10.97 -5.91
CA PHE A 284 3.42 10.12 -5.79
C PHE A 284 3.75 8.66 -5.41
N THR A 285 4.90 8.16 -5.85
CA THR A 285 5.31 6.78 -5.56
C THR A 285 5.96 6.68 -4.19
N LEU A 286 5.76 5.53 -3.52
CA LEU A 286 6.41 5.26 -2.24
C LEU A 286 7.94 5.23 -2.39
N VAL A 287 8.46 4.78 -3.51
CA VAL A 287 9.90 4.75 -3.81
C VAL A 287 10.49 6.15 -3.70
N ASN A 288 9.97 7.12 -4.46
CA ASN A 288 10.47 8.50 -4.47
C ASN A 288 10.21 9.23 -3.15
N ILE A 289 9.06 8.96 -2.50
CA ILE A 289 8.71 9.55 -1.20
C ILE A 289 9.69 9.13 -0.12
N ILE A 290 9.98 7.83 -0.02
CA ILE A 290 10.90 7.29 1.01
C ILE A 290 12.34 7.73 0.72
N ALA A 291 12.74 7.76 -0.55
CA ALA A 291 14.06 8.23 -0.98
C ALA A 291 14.23 9.75 -0.83
N GLY A 292 13.13 10.53 -0.77
CA GLY A 292 13.16 12.00 -0.76
C GLY A 292 13.64 12.63 -2.09
N LYS A 293 13.74 11.86 -3.16
CA LYS A 293 14.19 12.26 -4.51
C LYS A 293 13.56 11.39 -5.60
N GLU A 294 13.64 11.84 -6.87
CA GLU A 294 13.23 11.02 -8.01
C GLU A 294 14.24 9.88 -8.22
N VAL A 295 13.84 8.66 -7.90
CA VAL A 295 14.57 7.42 -8.15
C VAL A 295 14.00 6.73 -9.37
N ILE A 296 12.67 6.74 -9.49
CA ILE A 296 11.93 6.20 -10.63
C ILE A 296 11.13 7.32 -11.28
N LYS A 297 11.00 7.27 -12.60
CA LYS A 297 10.19 8.24 -13.35
C LYS A 297 8.72 8.06 -13.05
N GLU A 298 8.03 9.17 -12.77
CA GLU A 298 6.59 9.21 -12.54
C GLU A 298 5.87 9.84 -13.74
N CYS A 299 5.18 9.02 -14.54
CA CYS A 299 4.32 9.45 -15.63
C CYS A 299 2.88 9.55 -15.12
N ILE A 300 2.44 10.73 -14.70
CA ILE A 300 1.17 10.93 -13.99
C ILE A 300 0.30 11.95 -14.73
N ALA A 301 -0.98 11.69 -14.79
CA ALA A 301 -1.98 12.59 -15.38
C ALA A 301 -1.67 12.97 -16.84
N ASP A 302 -1.26 14.22 -17.11
CA ASP A 302 -0.91 14.75 -18.42
C ASP A 302 0.44 14.23 -18.94
N THR A 303 1.31 13.79 -18.05
CA THR A 303 2.58 13.16 -18.40
C THR A 303 2.46 11.67 -18.67
N PHE A 304 1.34 11.04 -18.36
CA PHE A 304 1.07 9.65 -18.69
C PHE A 304 0.66 9.52 -20.17
N THR A 305 1.65 9.57 -21.05
CA THR A 305 1.52 9.33 -22.49
C THR A 305 2.32 8.09 -22.89
N VAL A 306 1.93 7.45 -23.99
CA VAL A 306 2.62 6.29 -24.52
C VAL A 306 4.09 6.60 -24.81
N ASP A 307 4.37 7.77 -25.42
CA ASP A 307 5.72 8.18 -25.79
C ASP A 307 6.62 8.32 -24.55
N LYS A 308 6.17 9.05 -23.53
CA LYS A 308 6.99 9.25 -22.31
C LYS A 308 7.26 7.95 -21.55
N VAL A 309 6.30 7.02 -21.54
CA VAL A 309 6.50 5.69 -20.93
C VAL A 309 7.48 4.86 -21.77
N ALA A 310 7.35 4.90 -23.09
CA ALA A 310 8.27 4.21 -24.00
C ALA A 310 9.69 4.79 -23.95
N ASP A 311 9.85 6.13 -23.91
CA ASP A 311 11.15 6.78 -23.79
C ASP A 311 11.85 6.36 -22.49
N GLU A 312 11.12 6.31 -21.37
CA GLU A 312 11.69 5.87 -20.10
C GLU A 312 12.04 4.37 -20.11
N LEU A 313 11.18 3.52 -20.69
CA LEU A 313 11.50 2.11 -20.89
C LEU A 313 12.75 1.94 -21.76
N GLN A 314 12.87 2.68 -22.87
CA GLN A 314 14.06 2.66 -23.73
C GLN A 314 15.32 2.99 -22.92
N ARG A 315 15.25 4.03 -22.07
CA ARG A 315 16.37 4.43 -21.21
C ARG A 315 16.73 3.32 -20.21
N ILE A 316 15.73 2.74 -19.52
CA ILE A 316 15.94 1.63 -18.58
C ILE A 316 16.58 0.42 -19.29
N LEU A 317 16.13 0.08 -20.49
CA LEU A 317 16.57 -1.13 -21.19
C LEU A 317 17.93 -0.97 -21.86
N SER A 318 18.30 0.24 -22.33
CA SER A 318 19.54 0.49 -23.10
C SER A 318 20.66 1.14 -22.28
N ASP A 319 20.36 1.99 -21.31
CA ASP A 319 21.37 2.69 -20.50
C ASP A 319 21.72 1.90 -19.23
N LYS A 320 22.81 1.13 -19.32
CA LYS A 320 23.28 0.30 -18.20
C LYS A 320 23.73 1.11 -16.97
N THR A 321 24.18 2.34 -17.16
CA THR A 321 24.58 3.23 -16.06
C THR A 321 23.35 3.67 -15.30
N TYR A 322 22.33 4.15 -16.01
CA TYR A 322 21.05 4.54 -15.42
C TYR A 322 20.37 3.39 -14.65
N GLN A 323 20.36 2.20 -15.29
CA GLN A 323 19.81 0.99 -14.65
C GLN A 323 20.55 0.67 -13.35
N LYS A 324 21.88 0.71 -13.36
CA LYS A 324 22.72 0.43 -12.18
C LYS A 324 22.50 1.45 -11.06
N GLU A 325 22.38 2.73 -11.41
CA GLU A 325 22.08 3.78 -10.44
C GLU A 325 20.71 3.56 -9.78
N MET A 326 19.68 3.22 -10.56
CA MET A 326 18.34 2.92 -10.06
C MET A 326 18.37 1.74 -9.09
N LEU A 327 19.05 0.66 -9.44
CA LEU A 327 19.19 -0.53 -8.57
C LEU A 327 19.94 -0.22 -7.28
N ALA A 328 21.01 0.57 -7.31
CA ALA A 328 21.73 1.01 -6.13
C ALA A 328 20.84 1.83 -5.18
N GLN A 329 19.92 2.66 -5.74
CA GLN A 329 18.94 3.36 -4.93
C GLN A 329 17.90 2.41 -4.30
N TYR A 330 17.55 1.31 -4.96
CA TYR A 330 16.66 0.28 -4.39
C TYR A 330 17.32 -0.47 -3.24
N GLU A 331 18.61 -0.77 -3.34
CA GLU A 331 19.39 -1.36 -2.24
C GLU A 331 19.44 -0.42 -1.04
N HIS A 332 19.70 0.86 -1.28
CA HIS A 332 19.66 1.87 -0.23
C HIS A 332 18.26 1.98 0.40
N LEU A 333 17.21 2.00 -0.40
CA LEU A 333 15.82 2.02 0.07
C LEU A 333 15.51 0.80 0.95
N SER A 334 15.94 -0.40 0.54
CA SER A 334 15.81 -1.62 1.33
C SER A 334 16.54 -1.51 2.68
N SER A 335 17.74 -0.96 2.70
CA SER A 335 18.50 -0.75 3.93
C SER A 335 17.83 0.25 4.88
N VAL A 336 17.26 1.33 4.36
CA VAL A 336 16.53 2.35 5.14
C VAL A 336 15.24 1.80 5.74
N LEU A 337 14.52 0.94 5.01
CA LEU A 337 13.33 0.24 5.51
C LEU A 337 13.69 -0.83 6.54
N GLY A 338 14.94 -1.32 6.51
CA GLY A 338 15.42 -2.32 7.45
C GLY A 338 14.81 -3.70 7.26
N SER A 339 15.28 -4.62 8.09
CA SER A 339 14.85 -6.03 8.10
C SER A 339 13.96 -6.37 9.29
N SER A 340 13.49 -5.37 10.06
CA SER A 340 12.66 -5.60 11.25
C SER A 340 11.32 -6.20 10.88
N GLU A 341 10.92 -7.22 11.63
CA GLU A 341 9.61 -7.85 11.53
C GLU A 341 8.55 -6.91 12.11
N ALA A 342 7.89 -6.17 11.23
CA ALA A 342 6.95 -5.11 11.60
C ALA A 342 5.84 -5.59 12.54
N ALA A 343 5.24 -6.74 12.22
CA ALA A 343 4.19 -7.34 13.04
C ALA A 343 4.70 -7.77 14.42
N SER A 344 5.90 -8.35 14.48
CA SER A 344 6.55 -8.81 15.72
C SER A 344 6.90 -7.62 16.62
N THR A 345 7.50 -6.57 16.06
CA THR A 345 7.84 -5.34 16.79
C THR A 345 6.60 -4.65 17.35
N ALA A 346 5.55 -4.50 16.51
CA ALA A 346 4.29 -3.93 16.94
C ALA A 346 3.62 -4.75 18.05
N ALA A 347 3.59 -6.09 17.91
CA ALA A 347 3.06 -6.98 18.93
C ALA A 347 3.82 -6.85 20.27
N GLY A 348 5.16 -6.73 20.22
CA GLY A 348 5.98 -6.52 21.41
C GLY A 348 5.59 -5.24 22.15
N ILE A 349 5.37 -4.13 21.46
CA ILE A 349 4.94 -2.87 22.08
C ILE A 349 3.54 -3.00 22.68
N ILE A 350 2.60 -3.62 21.96
CA ILE A 350 1.22 -3.77 22.41
C ILE A 350 1.14 -4.65 23.67
N THR A 351 1.88 -5.77 23.70
CA THR A 351 1.84 -6.72 24.82
C THR A 351 2.65 -6.26 26.05
N ALA A 352 3.68 -5.43 25.88
CA ALA A 352 4.48 -4.90 26.97
C ALA A 352 3.77 -3.78 27.78
N SER A 353 2.71 -3.21 27.24
CA SER A 353 1.96 -2.09 27.90
C SER A 353 0.76 -2.56 28.73
N ARG A 354 0.64 -3.85 28.99
CA ARG A 354 -0.37 -4.47 29.86
C ARG A 354 0.03 -4.49 31.31
#